data_c334a367515102b9be0e32a64250b6b6
#
_entry.id   c334a367515102b9be0e32a64250b6b6
#
_cell.length_a   1.000
_cell.length_b   1.000
_cell.length_c   1.000
_cell.angle_alpha   90.00
_cell.angle_beta   90.00
_cell.angle_gamma   90.00
#
_symmetry.space_group_name_H-M   'P 1'
#
loop_
_entity.id
_entity.type
_entity.pdbx_description
1 polymer ?
#
loop_
_entity_poly.entity_id
_entity_poly.type
_entity_poly.pdbx_seq_one_letter_code
_entity_poly.pdbx_strand_id
1 'polypeptide(L)'
;MPKINITKSAVRDFVRSEYLKRYEPLKNARTEALRNAVEASSLFVKFKDLLSSAESVANALEKAGYGSTFKQSLVSCDVMLNRMISNLWTARIDSPKDEIKLLYTIARPYDEKLEKLENAYQSARRVIDAAPGGKAAADILKLSGIDFYEWQNTNRGATLDLSALKGGD
;
A
#
# COMPACT_ATOMS: atom_id res chain seq x y z
N MET A 1 2.44 -23.38 -34.67
CA MET A 1 2.18 -22.67 -33.40
C MET A 1 2.36 -21.19 -33.64
N PRO A 2 1.40 -20.33 -33.32
CA PRO A 2 1.59 -18.88 -33.50
C PRO A 2 2.76 -18.40 -32.61
N LYS A 3 3.71 -17.70 -33.25
CA LYS A 3 4.82 -17.06 -32.53
C LYS A 3 4.25 -16.01 -31.60
N ILE A 4 4.36 -16.22 -30.28
CA ILE A 4 3.92 -15.28 -29.30
C ILE A 4 4.91 -14.13 -29.31
N ASN A 5 4.43 -12.95 -29.66
CA ASN A 5 5.23 -11.76 -29.60
C ASN A 5 5.25 -11.22 -28.15
N ILE A 6 6.31 -11.51 -27.41
CA ILE A 6 6.49 -11.02 -26.05
C ILE A 6 7.00 -9.58 -26.15
N THR A 7 6.17 -8.62 -25.73
CA THR A 7 6.53 -7.21 -25.68
C THR A 7 7.17 -6.84 -24.35
N LYS A 8 8.03 -5.82 -24.32
CA LYS A 8 8.57 -5.26 -23.08
C LYS A 8 7.44 -4.76 -22.16
N SER A 9 6.35 -4.24 -22.73
CA SER A 9 5.20 -3.78 -21.96
C SER A 9 4.56 -4.94 -21.17
N ALA A 10 4.29 -6.07 -21.82
CA ALA A 10 3.71 -7.24 -21.15
C ALA A 10 4.60 -7.75 -20.01
N VAL A 11 5.92 -7.73 -20.18
CA VAL A 11 6.87 -8.12 -19.13
C VAL A 11 6.87 -7.10 -17.98
N ARG A 12 6.78 -5.79 -18.28
CA ARG A 12 6.65 -4.75 -17.23
C ARG A 12 5.37 -4.90 -16.43
N ASP A 13 4.24 -5.14 -17.10
CA ASP A 13 2.94 -5.31 -16.46
C ASP A 13 2.93 -6.54 -15.55
N PHE A 14 3.56 -7.61 -15.98
CA PHE A 14 3.76 -8.80 -15.15
C PHE A 14 4.59 -8.48 -13.89
N VAL A 15 5.78 -7.91 -14.05
CA VAL A 15 6.66 -7.58 -12.92
C VAL A 15 5.97 -6.61 -11.97
N ARG A 16 5.21 -5.65 -12.49
CA ARG A 16 4.39 -4.73 -11.68
C ARG A 16 3.31 -5.47 -10.91
N SER A 17 2.60 -6.39 -11.55
CA SER A 17 1.54 -7.16 -10.88
C SER A 17 2.10 -8.03 -9.75
N GLU A 18 3.22 -8.69 -9.96
CA GLU A 18 3.90 -9.50 -8.95
C GLU A 18 4.45 -8.66 -7.77
N TYR A 19 4.96 -7.47 -8.09
CA TYR A 19 5.35 -6.49 -7.08
C TYR A 19 4.15 -6.07 -6.22
N LEU A 20 3.04 -5.64 -6.83
CA LEU A 20 1.86 -5.16 -6.12
C LEU A 20 1.20 -6.26 -5.26
N LYS A 21 1.15 -7.51 -5.73
CA LYS A 21 0.66 -8.65 -4.95
C LYS A 21 1.41 -8.84 -3.61
N ARG A 22 2.68 -8.47 -3.55
CA ARG A 22 3.51 -8.58 -2.35
C ARG A 22 3.56 -7.27 -1.56
N TYR A 23 3.56 -6.15 -2.26
CA TYR A 23 3.67 -4.81 -1.67
C TYR A 23 2.43 -4.42 -0.88
N GLU A 24 1.23 -4.57 -1.48
CA GLU A 24 -0.02 -4.15 -0.85
C GLU A 24 -0.33 -4.87 0.47
N PRO A 25 -0.23 -6.22 0.57
CA PRO A 25 -0.44 -6.89 1.85
C PRO A 25 0.57 -6.47 2.92
N LEU A 26 1.83 -6.28 2.54
CA LEU A 26 2.89 -5.89 3.47
C LEU A 26 2.68 -4.45 3.97
N LYS A 27 2.29 -3.53 3.09
CA LYS A 27 1.92 -2.15 3.42
C LYS A 27 0.70 -2.10 4.35
N ASN A 28 -0.32 -2.91 4.08
CA ASN A 28 -1.52 -2.99 4.90
C ASN A 28 -1.20 -3.55 6.28
N ALA A 29 -0.42 -4.63 6.36
CA ALA A 29 0.01 -5.22 7.64
C ALA A 29 0.83 -4.22 8.48
N ARG A 30 1.72 -3.43 7.85
CA ARG A 30 2.43 -2.34 8.51
C ARG A 30 1.47 -1.30 9.09
N THR A 31 0.53 -0.84 8.28
CA THR A 31 -0.45 0.17 8.68
C THR A 31 -1.31 -0.31 9.84
N GLU A 32 -1.73 -1.57 9.80
CA GLU A 32 -2.52 -2.19 10.86
C GLU A 32 -1.72 -2.35 12.16
N ALA A 33 -0.46 -2.81 12.08
CA ALA A 33 0.42 -2.92 13.23
C ALA A 33 0.65 -1.55 13.92
N LEU A 34 0.85 -0.49 13.12
CA LEU A 34 0.99 0.87 13.66
C LEU A 34 -0.32 1.38 14.27
N ARG A 35 -1.45 1.12 13.63
CA ARG A 35 -2.78 1.49 14.15
C ARG A 35 -3.01 0.84 15.50
N ASN A 36 -2.80 -0.47 15.61
CA ASN A 36 -2.99 -1.23 16.84
C ASN A 36 -2.07 -0.72 17.96
N ALA A 37 -0.82 -0.37 17.64
CA ALA A 37 0.11 0.18 18.61
C ALA A 37 -0.31 1.57 19.11
N VAL A 38 -0.79 2.43 18.21
CA VAL A 38 -1.31 3.76 18.57
C VAL A 38 -2.56 3.63 19.41
N GLU A 39 -3.50 2.76 19.03
CA GLU A 39 -4.75 2.53 19.77
C GLU A 39 -4.53 1.95 21.16
N ALA A 40 -3.46 1.18 21.35
CA ALA A 40 -3.04 0.65 22.66
C ALA A 40 -2.28 1.67 23.52
N SER A 41 -1.85 2.80 22.95
CA SER A 41 -1.08 3.80 23.70
C SER A 41 -1.96 4.58 24.67
N SER A 42 -1.45 4.83 25.89
CA SER A 42 -2.16 5.60 26.92
C SER A 42 -2.45 7.04 26.47
N LEU A 43 -1.60 7.59 25.62
CA LEU A 43 -1.76 8.95 25.04
C LEU A 43 -2.95 8.99 24.08
N PHE A 44 -3.13 7.95 23.28
CA PHE A 44 -4.22 7.86 22.32
C PHE A 44 -5.57 7.64 23.01
N VAL A 45 -5.58 6.81 24.06
CA VAL A 45 -6.80 6.62 24.90
C VAL A 45 -7.24 7.96 25.48
N LYS A 46 -6.32 8.70 26.11
CA LYS A 46 -6.60 10.05 26.64
C LYS A 46 -7.07 11.02 25.58
N PHE A 47 -6.48 10.96 24.37
CA PHE A 47 -6.89 11.80 23.25
C PHE A 47 -8.31 11.47 22.80
N LYS A 48 -8.66 10.18 22.67
CA LYS A 48 -10.03 9.75 22.34
C LYS A 48 -11.06 10.18 23.40
N ASP A 49 -10.73 10.09 24.67
CA ASP A 49 -11.60 10.54 25.76
C ASP A 49 -11.86 12.06 25.68
N LEU A 50 -10.81 12.84 25.42
CA LEU A 50 -10.92 14.27 25.19
C LEU A 50 -11.75 14.61 23.96
N LEU A 51 -11.55 13.87 22.85
CA LEU A 51 -12.30 14.05 21.61
C LEU A 51 -13.79 13.76 21.82
N SER A 52 -14.12 12.67 22.52
CA SER A 52 -15.49 12.29 22.84
C SER A 52 -16.17 13.32 23.74
N SER A 53 -15.43 13.85 24.73
CA SER A 53 -15.92 14.93 25.60
C SER A 53 -16.19 16.22 24.80
N ALA A 54 -15.26 16.59 23.90
CA ALA A 54 -15.41 17.74 23.04
C ALA A 54 -16.56 17.60 22.03
N GLU A 55 -16.80 16.38 21.53
CA GLU A 55 -17.92 16.06 20.65
C GLU A 55 -19.27 16.20 21.36
N SER A 56 -19.34 15.81 22.64
CA SER A 56 -20.52 16.03 23.47
C SER A 56 -20.82 17.51 23.67
N VAL A 57 -19.79 18.33 23.91
CA VAL A 57 -19.92 19.80 24.00
C VAL A 57 -20.35 20.40 22.66
N ALA A 58 -19.75 19.94 21.54
CA ALA A 58 -20.13 20.41 20.20
C ALA A 58 -21.60 20.12 19.87
N ASN A 59 -22.10 18.95 20.22
CA ASN A 59 -23.50 18.57 20.03
C ASN A 59 -24.44 19.41 20.90
N ALA A 60 -24.05 19.74 22.13
CA ALA A 60 -24.81 20.63 23.01
C ALA A 60 -24.87 22.06 22.45
N LEU A 61 -23.77 22.59 21.94
CA LEU A 61 -23.70 23.92 21.29
C LEU A 61 -24.54 23.97 20.01
N GLU A 62 -24.51 22.92 19.19
CA GLU A 62 -25.35 22.84 17.99
C GLU A 62 -26.85 22.85 18.34
N LYS A 63 -27.25 22.07 19.36
CA LYS A 63 -28.63 22.06 19.87
C LYS A 63 -29.05 23.43 20.45
N ALA A 64 -28.10 24.17 21.02
CA ALA A 64 -28.33 25.51 21.52
C ALA A 64 -28.31 26.61 20.43
N GLY A 65 -28.12 26.28 19.16
CA GLY A 65 -28.16 27.21 18.03
C GLY A 65 -26.84 27.92 17.70
N TYR A 66 -25.70 27.46 18.29
CA TYR A 66 -24.39 28.11 18.05
C TYR A 66 -23.67 27.64 16.77
N GLY A 67 -24.33 26.86 15.90
CA GLY A 67 -23.81 26.44 14.60
C GLY A 67 -22.85 25.25 14.66
N SER A 68 -22.46 24.75 13.48
CA SER A 68 -21.70 23.50 13.31
C SER A 68 -20.17 23.67 13.20
N THR A 69 -19.64 24.90 13.32
CA THR A 69 -18.23 25.21 13.06
C THR A 69 -17.27 24.44 14.00
N PHE A 70 -17.65 24.27 15.26
CA PHE A 70 -16.84 23.54 16.23
C PHE A 70 -16.81 22.04 15.91
N LYS A 71 -17.92 21.48 15.48
CA LYS A 71 -18.02 20.08 15.05
C LYS A 71 -17.14 19.78 13.82
N GLN A 72 -17.11 20.72 12.87
CA GLN A 72 -16.23 20.61 11.69
C GLN A 72 -14.74 20.64 12.07
N SER A 73 -14.36 21.44 13.07
CA SER A 73 -12.99 21.48 13.59
C SER A 73 -12.58 20.17 14.26
N LEU A 74 -13.48 19.50 14.99
CA LEU A 74 -13.22 18.19 15.60
C LEU A 74 -13.03 17.09 14.54
N VAL A 75 -13.86 17.06 13.50
CA VAL A 75 -13.69 16.13 12.36
C VAL A 75 -12.34 16.36 11.70
N SER A 76 -11.89 17.62 11.58
CA SER A 76 -10.56 17.94 11.06
C SER A 76 -9.43 17.41 11.93
N CYS A 77 -9.57 17.40 13.25
CA CYS A 77 -8.59 16.82 14.17
C CYS A 77 -8.48 15.29 14.00
N ASP A 78 -9.59 14.58 13.85
CA ASP A 78 -9.59 13.14 13.62
C ASP A 78 -8.94 12.79 12.26
N VAL A 79 -9.24 13.55 11.21
CA VAL A 79 -8.59 13.43 9.89
C VAL A 79 -7.10 13.70 9.98
N MET A 80 -6.66 14.71 10.74
CA MET A 80 -5.24 15.00 10.94
C MET A 80 -4.53 13.86 11.68
N LEU A 81 -5.12 13.30 12.73
CA LEU A 81 -4.56 12.16 13.44
C LEU A 81 -4.40 10.95 12.52
N ASN A 82 -5.42 10.61 11.74
CA ASN A 82 -5.35 9.54 10.78
C ASN A 82 -4.28 9.80 9.69
N ARG A 83 -4.09 11.04 9.25
CA ARG A 83 -3.00 11.44 8.36
C ARG A 83 -1.64 11.31 9.02
N MET A 84 -1.49 11.72 10.28
CA MET A 84 -0.24 11.55 11.02
C MET A 84 0.14 10.08 11.16
N ILE A 85 -0.81 9.20 11.49
CA ILE A 85 -0.59 7.75 11.54
C ILE A 85 -0.18 7.22 10.17
N SER A 86 -0.84 7.66 9.10
CA SER A 86 -0.51 7.27 7.72
C SER A 86 0.83 7.82 7.25
N ASN A 87 1.26 8.99 7.72
CA ASN A 87 2.49 9.66 7.31
C ASN A 87 3.69 9.37 8.23
N LEU A 88 3.51 8.66 9.34
CA LEU A 88 4.61 8.25 10.22
C LEU A 88 5.69 7.43 9.50
N TRP A 89 5.41 6.91 8.34
CA TRP A 89 6.38 6.19 7.53
C TRP A 89 7.28 7.09 6.64
N THR A 90 6.96 8.37 6.49
CA THR A 90 7.80 9.32 5.74
C THR A 90 8.64 10.22 6.64
N ALA A 91 8.35 10.26 7.94
CA ALA A 91 9.08 11.10 8.87
C ALA A 91 10.38 10.42 9.32
N ARG A 92 11.52 10.89 8.81
CA ARG A 92 12.81 10.68 9.48
C ARG A 92 12.78 11.46 10.78
N ILE A 93 12.61 10.76 11.90
CA ILE A 93 12.59 11.37 13.21
C ILE A 93 13.98 11.18 13.81
N ASP A 94 14.81 12.22 13.79
CA ASP A 94 16.19 12.17 14.23
C ASP A 94 16.34 12.00 15.76
N SER A 95 15.31 12.27 16.54
CA SER A 95 15.30 12.06 18.00
C SER A 95 13.87 11.90 18.54
N PRO A 96 13.25 10.72 18.36
CA PRO A 96 11.88 10.53 18.80
C PRO A 96 11.79 10.40 20.33
N LYS A 97 10.73 10.97 20.93
CA LYS A 97 10.29 10.61 22.27
C LYS A 97 9.96 9.11 22.33
N ASP A 98 10.02 8.51 23.50
CA ASP A 98 9.98 7.04 23.66
C ASP A 98 8.77 6.34 23.01
N GLU A 99 7.61 6.99 23.00
CA GLU A 99 6.40 6.49 22.32
C GLU A 99 6.56 6.43 20.80
N ILE A 100 7.25 7.42 20.21
CA ILE A 100 7.55 7.45 18.77
C ILE A 100 8.63 6.42 18.42
N LYS A 101 9.60 6.18 19.33
CA LYS A 101 10.58 5.08 19.18
C LYS A 101 9.89 3.73 19.10
N LEU A 102 8.85 3.50 19.90
CA LEU A 102 8.08 2.27 19.85
C LEU A 102 7.43 2.07 18.48
N LEU A 103 6.78 3.10 17.94
CA LEU A 103 6.16 3.06 16.61
C LEU A 103 7.20 2.79 15.51
N TYR A 104 8.37 3.42 15.61
CA TYR A 104 9.47 3.17 14.69
C TYR A 104 9.96 1.72 14.76
N THR A 105 10.11 1.17 15.97
CA THR A 105 10.51 -0.22 16.18
C THR A 105 9.50 -1.20 15.57
N ILE A 106 8.21 -0.89 15.67
CA ILE A 106 7.13 -1.69 15.08
C ILE A 106 7.12 -1.60 13.54
N ALA A 107 7.35 -0.40 12.98
CA ALA A 107 7.36 -0.18 11.54
C ALA A 107 8.59 -0.78 10.84
N ARG A 108 9.75 -0.71 11.48
CA ARG A 108 11.06 -1.05 10.91
C ARG A 108 11.11 -2.40 10.17
N PRO A 109 10.64 -3.53 10.73
CA PRO A 109 10.71 -4.81 10.04
C PRO A 109 9.85 -4.87 8.76
N TYR A 110 8.80 -4.06 8.68
CA TYR A 110 8.01 -3.90 7.46
C TYR A 110 8.72 -2.99 6.47
N ASP A 111 9.29 -1.89 6.92
CA ASP A 111 10.02 -0.93 6.09
C ASP A 111 11.22 -1.58 5.41
N GLU A 112 12.00 -2.38 6.14
CA GLU A 112 13.11 -3.14 5.58
C GLU A 112 12.67 -4.15 4.49
N LYS A 113 11.49 -4.78 4.67
CA LYS A 113 10.92 -5.69 3.65
C LYS A 113 10.39 -4.93 2.44
N LEU A 114 9.73 -3.81 2.67
CA LEU A 114 9.20 -2.94 1.60
C LEU A 114 10.35 -2.36 0.76
N GLU A 115 11.43 -1.91 1.40
CA GLU A 115 12.63 -1.40 0.71
C GLU A 115 13.30 -2.48 -0.13
N LYS A 116 13.47 -3.69 0.40
CA LYS A 116 14.01 -4.82 -0.37
C LYS A 116 13.15 -5.15 -1.57
N LEU A 117 11.83 -5.14 -1.41
CA LEU A 117 10.89 -5.40 -2.50
C LEU A 117 10.92 -4.30 -3.57
N GLU A 118 10.98 -3.03 -3.16
CA GLU A 118 11.12 -1.90 -4.06
C GLU A 118 12.44 -1.95 -4.84
N ASN A 119 13.54 -2.23 -4.18
CA ASN A 119 14.85 -2.38 -4.81
C ASN A 119 14.87 -3.53 -5.84
N ALA A 120 14.22 -4.66 -5.52
CA ALA A 120 14.07 -5.77 -6.46
C ALA A 120 13.21 -5.38 -7.67
N TYR A 121 12.12 -4.66 -7.45
CA TYR A 121 11.26 -4.15 -8.52
C TYR A 121 12.00 -3.18 -9.44
N GLN A 122 12.73 -2.22 -8.88
CA GLN A 122 13.52 -1.26 -9.67
C GLN A 122 14.64 -1.96 -10.45
N SER A 123 15.26 -2.99 -9.87
CA SER A 123 16.27 -3.80 -10.57
C SER A 123 15.67 -4.57 -11.75
N ALA A 124 14.50 -5.20 -11.56
CA ALA A 124 13.78 -5.86 -12.64
C ALA A 124 13.39 -4.89 -13.76
N ARG A 125 12.94 -3.68 -13.42
CA ARG A 125 12.64 -2.63 -14.43
C ARG A 125 13.87 -2.25 -15.24
N ARG A 126 15.03 -2.04 -14.61
CA ARG A 126 16.29 -1.74 -15.31
C ARG A 126 16.68 -2.85 -16.29
N VAL A 127 16.51 -4.10 -15.91
CA VAL A 127 16.75 -5.26 -16.78
C VAL A 127 15.84 -5.22 -18.01
N ILE A 128 14.54 -4.95 -17.83
CA ILE A 128 13.57 -4.84 -18.94
C ILE A 128 13.96 -3.68 -19.88
N ASP A 129 14.34 -2.54 -19.32
CA ASP A 129 14.68 -1.35 -20.09
C ASP A 129 15.96 -1.56 -20.92
N ALA A 130 16.97 -2.23 -20.34
CA ALA A 130 18.24 -2.52 -20.99
C ALA A 130 18.16 -3.65 -22.05
N ALA A 131 17.20 -4.57 -21.92
CA ALA A 131 17.06 -5.71 -22.82
C ALA A 131 16.74 -5.26 -24.28
N PRO A 132 17.23 -5.94 -25.31
CA PRO A 132 16.94 -5.59 -26.71
C PRO A 132 15.48 -5.82 -27.13
N GLY A 133 14.74 -6.68 -26.41
CA GLY A 133 13.33 -7.00 -26.66
C GLY A 133 12.65 -7.67 -25.48
N GLY A 134 11.33 -7.85 -25.57
CA GLY A 134 10.54 -8.44 -24.49
C GLY A 134 10.92 -9.89 -24.17
N LYS A 135 11.22 -10.69 -25.20
CA LYS A 135 11.68 -12.08 -25.00
C LYS A 135 13.00 -12.12 -24.24
N ALA A 136 13.99 -11.31 -24.64
CA ALA A 136 15.28 -11.24 -23.95
C ALA A 136 15.10 -10.77 -22.49
N ALA A 137 14.21 -9.81 -22.24
CA ALA A 137 13.89 -9.39 -20.89
C ALA A 137 13.28 -10.53 -20.04
N ALA A 138 12.34 -11.28 -20.60
CA ALA A 138 11.70 -12.42 -19.92
C ALA A 138 12.72 -13.54 -19.62
N ASP A 139 13.62 -13.83 -20.57
CA ASP A 139 14.66 -14.85 -20.40
C ASP A 139 15.65 -14.47 -19.28
N ILE A 140 16.08 -13.19 -19.23
CA ILE A 140 16.97 -12.69 -18.18
C ILE A 140 16.28 -12.72 -16.81
N LEU A 141 15.02 -12.30 -16.73
CA LEU A 141 14.25 -12.32 -15.47
C LEU A 141 14.02 -13.74 -14.95
N LYS A 142 13.85 -14.71 -15.85
CA LYS A 142 13.73 -16.13 -15.50
C LYS A 142 14.97 -16.64 -14.78
N LEU A 143 16.17 -16.23 -15.21
CA LEU A 143 17.42 -16.56 -14.52
C LEU A 143 17.47 -16.01 -13.08
N SER A 144 16.70 -14.96 -12.80
CA SER A 144 16.55 -14.34 -11.48
C SER A 144 15.34 -14.89 -10.68
N GLY A 145 14.72 -15.97 -11.15
CA GLY A 145 13.58 -16.60 -10.49
C GLY A 145 12.23 -15.94 -10.75
N ILE A 146 12.16 -15.04 -11.73
CA ILE A 146 10.90 -14.36 -12.13
C ILE A 146 10.44 -14.95 -13.46
N ASP A 147 9.57 -15.97 -13.41
CA ASP A 147 9.12 -16.69 -14.61
C ASP A 147 7.86 -16.06 -15.24
N PHE A 148 8.10 -15.23 -16.26
CA PHE A 148 7.05 -14.62 -17.08
C PHE A 148 6.26 -15.67 -17.89
N TYR A 149 6.91 -16.74 -18.33
CA TYR A 149 6.27 -17.76 -19.17
C TYR A 149 5.25 -18.58 -18.39
N GLU A 150 5.56 -18.93 -17.14
CA GLU A 150 4.62 -19.61 -16.25
C GLU A 150 3.39 -18.73 -16.00
N TRP A 151 3.60 -17.46 -15.64
CA TRP A 151 2.52 -16.49 -15.48
C TRP A 151 1.67 -16.34 -16.74
N GLN A 152 2.29 -16.22 -17.90
CA GLN A 152 1.58 -16.09 -19.18
C GLN A 152 0.72 -17.32 -19.48
N ASN A 153 1.20 -18.51 -19.18
CA ASN A 153 0.44 -19.75 -19.39
C ASN A 153 -0.75 -19.83 -18.43
N THR A 154 -0.57 -19.45 -17.18
CA THR A 154 -1.63 -19.44 -16.16
C THR A 154 -2.72 -18.42 -16.49
N ASN A 155 -2.34 -17.22 -16.95
CA ASN A 155 -3.32 -16.17 -17.31
C ASN A 155 -3.96 -16.36 -18.70
N ARG A 156 -3.41 -17.17 -19.57
CA ARG A 156 -4.07 -17.55 -20.84
C ARG A 156 -5.35 -18.33 -20.64
N GLY A 157 -5.43 -19.16 -19.61
CA GLY A 157 -6.66 -19.85 -19.24
C GLY A 157 -7.79 -18.89 -18.81
N ALA A 158 -7.44 -17.77 -18.21
CA ALA A 158 -8.40 -16.75 -17.78
C ALA A 158 -8.88 -15.82 -18.91
N THR A 159 -8.08 -15.63 -19.97
CA THR A 159 -8.45 -14.79 -21.14
C THR A 159 -9.24 -15.51 -22.22
N LEU A 160 -9.33 -16.84 -22.18
CA LEU A 160 -10.09 -17.63 -23.16
C LEU A 160 -11.58 -17.70 -22.87
N ASP A 161 -12.03 -17.29 -21.71
CA ASP A 161 -13.47 -17.31 -21.36
C ASP A 161 -14.27 -16.12 -21.93
N LEU A 162 -13.61 -15.19 -22.61
CA LEU A 162 -14.30 -14.13 -23.37
C LEU A 162 -14.92 -14.62 -24.69
N SER A 163 -14.64 -15.85 -25.12
CA SER A 163 -15.28 -16.45 -26.31
C SER A 163 -16.71 -16.93 -26.04
N ALA A 164 -17.10 -17.10 -24.77
CA ALA A 164 -18.47 -17.42 -24.37
C ALA A 164 -19.44 -16.22 -24.49
N LEU A 165 -18.93 -14.99 -24.69
CA LEU A 165 -19.75 -13.78 -24.89
C LEU A 165 -20.12 -13.51 -26.37
N LYS A 166 -19.72 -14.37 -27.31
CA LYS A 166 -20.08 -14.27 -28.75
C LYS A 166 -21.11 -15.29 -29.23
N GLY A 167 -21.97 -15.71 -28.37
CA GLY A 167 -23.07 -16.61 -28.70
C GLY A 167 -24.40 -16.08 -28.25
N GLY A 168 -24.92 -15.09 -28.92
CA GLY A 168 -26.25 -14.55 -28.72
C GLY A 168 -26.67 -13.74 -29.95
N ASP A 169 -26.97 -14.45 -31.03
CA ASP A 169 -27.89 -13.99 -32.07
C ASP A 169 -29.25 -14.63 -31.83
#